data_9fd7ac62b55ab1cf141593e24f9365dd
#
_entry.id   9fd7ac62b55ab1cf141593e24f9365dd
#
_cell.length_a   1.000
_cell.length_b   1.000
_cell.length_c   1.000
_cell.angle_alpha   90.00
_cell.angle_beta   90.00
_cell.angle_gamma   90.00
#
_symmetry.space_group_name_H-M   'P 1'
#
loop_
_entity.id
_entity.type
_entity.pdbx_description
1 polymer ?
#
loop_
_entity_poly.entity_id
_entity_poly.type
_entity_poly.pdbx_seq_one_letter_code
_entity_poly.pdbx_strand_id
1 'polypeptide(L)'
;MDASALKSKTDDSSRKFIYTTAFLAALLPEYIAPLLTLAGFVVFKRRYSLTSQKVRLGTVGKVFLAFMCYSLLSSLWSLTPLYSAAISLLWMGMLLGSFMVSNLVVKKSQLETLVTAFSLGGGAVGGIGLLQYVVLMLKGHILNPLWGFFDKIIYELMPFDITYTATVWEKSRAASTFDNPLICATYLIMILPIAVYGFISGEKKHRRLCGISAVLILGGIAGTTSRGAALAVTASLVVLLFINSKKALSIFVTILASAGIFILGIVKRNEILEFDLEKSTDSRLKMWEACFKSISERPLIGFGAGCESTAQRMAEFGVRRPHAHSLYIEMASELGILGLLFLFVVFGFIIYDIIKLIKLGDGWGKLGIAFLAIFIGFAVISLTEFTLQTPKELQYFMLVLGMLEATKRMAIENKTEYGKERKELLKEKTPKEYTPV
;
A
#
# COMPACT_ATOMS: atom_id res chain seq x y z
N MET A 1 -32.98 0.61 -25.31
CA MET A 1 -31.85 -0.06 -24.66
C MET A 1 -32.27 -0.33 -23.23
N ASP A 2 -32.35 -1.59 -22.81
CA ASP A 2 -32.89 -2.00 -21.51
C ASP A 2 -32.01 -1.46 -20.37
N ALA A 3 -32.62 -0.95 -19.29
CA ALA A 3 -31.94 -0.37 -18.15
C ALA A 3 -30.97 -1.37 -17.49
N SER A 4 -31.28 -2.69 -17.55
CA SER A 4 -30.42 -3.77 -17.08
C SER A 4 -29.13 -3.92 -17.92
N ALA A 5 -29.24 -3.80 -19.23
CA ALA A 5 -28.11 -3.87 -20.17
C ALA A 5 -27.21 -2.62 -20.05
N LEU A 6 -27.81 -1.44 -19.84
CA LEU A 6 -27.08 -0.20 -19.57
C LEU A 6 -26.30 -0.28 -18.27
N LYS A 7 -26.90 -0.86 -17.21
CA LYS A 7 -26.30 -1.09 -15.89
C LYS A 7 -25.10 -2.03 -15.98
N SER A 8 -25.23 -3.18 -16.65
CA SER A 8 -24.15 -4.15 -16.84
C SER A 8 -22.93 -3.53 -17.56
N LYS A 9 -23.17 -2.75 -18.61
CA LYS A 9 -22.13 -2.12 -19.42
C LYS A 9 -21.40 -0.99 -18.67
N THR A 10 -22.12 -0.28 -17.77
CA THR A 10 -21.55 0.79 -16.95
C THR A 10 -20.67 0.29 -15.83
N ASP A 11 -21.08 -0.78 -15.15
CA ASP A 11 -20.30 -1.43 -14.11
C ASP A 11 -19.00 -2.02 -14.66
N ASP A 12 -19.03 -2.59 -15.87
CA ASP A 12 -17.84 -3.16 -16.50
C ASP A 12 -16.77 -2.10 -16.84
N SER A 13 -17.18 -0.94 -17.34
CA SER A 13 -16.23 0.13 -17.65
C SER A 13 -15.57 0.73 -16.40
N SER A 14 -16.34 0.90 -15.30
CA SER A 14 -15.77 1.40 -14.03
C SER A 14 -14.80 0.41 -13.41
N ARG A 15 -15.09 -0.90 -13.52
CA ARG A 15 -14.15 -1.96 -13.10
C ARG A 15 -12.89 -1.99 -13.95
N LYS A 16 -13.00 -1.88 -15.27
CA LYS A 16 -11.84 -1.78 -16.17
C LYS A 16 -10.96 -0.61 -15.79
N PHE A 17 -11.55 0.51 -15.41
CA PHE A 17 -10.80 1.67 -14.94
C PHE A 17 -10.00 1.36 -13.66
N ILE A 18 -10.59 0.66 -12.68
CA ILE A 18 -9.87 0.23 -11.47
C ILE A 18 -8.71 -0.70 -11.79
N TYR A 19 -8.91 -1.68 -12.68
CA TYR A 19 -7.84 -2.59 -13.08
C TYR A 19 -6.71 -1.85 -13.80
N THR A 20 -7.07 -0.91 -14.67
CA THR A 20 -6.09 -0.04 -15.33
C THR A 20 -5.35 0.82 -14.33
N THR A 21 -6.03 1.38 -13.32
CA THR A 21 -5.41 2.16 -12.26
C THR A 21 -4.45 1.28 -11.43
N ALA A 22 -4.88 0.09 -11.02
CA ALA A 22 -4.06 -0.84 -10.25
C ALA A 22 -2.77 -1.25 -10.98
N PHE A 23 -2.82 -1.36 -12.30
CA PHE A 23 -1.67 -1.67 -13.15
C PHE A 23 -0.85 -0.42 -13.48
N LEU A 24 -1.49 0.61 -14.05
CA LEU A 24 -0.81 1.71 -14.74
C LEU A 24 -0.32 2.81 -13.79
N ALA A 25 -1.05 3.06 -12.69
CA ALA A 25 -0.67 4.15 -11.77
C ALA A 25 0.75 3.96 -11.21
N ALA A 26 1.20 2.71 -11.01
CA ALA A 26 2.56 2.42 -10.56
C ALA A 26 3.64 2.84 -11.56
N LEU A 27 3.28 2.90 -12.84
CA LEU A 27 4.19 3.25 -13.93
C LEU A 27 4.20 4.75 -14.26
N LEU A 28 3.25 5.52 -13.74
CA LEU A 28 3.13 6.96 -13.97
C LEU A 28 4.00 7.76 -12.98
N PRO A 29 4.30 9.03 -13.31
CA PRO A 29 4.93 9.95 -12.36
C PRO A 29 4.18 10.07 -11.04
N GLU A 30 4.89 10.40 -9.96
CA GLU A 30 4.40 10.41 -8.57
C GLU A 30 3.10 11.19 -8.39
N TYR A 31 3.03 12.40 -8.96
CA TYR A 31 1.89 13.30 -8.81
C TYR A 31 0.80 13.13 -9.86
N ILE A 32 1.08 12.42 -10.96
CA ILE A 32 0.09 12.14 -12.03
C ILE A 32 -0.72 10.88 -11.67
N ALA A 33 -0.10 9.90 -11.07
CA ALA A 33 -0.74 8.63 -10.72
C ALA A 33 -2.03 8.80 -9.90
N PRO A 34 -2.10 9.64 -8.85
CA PRO A 34 -3.31 9.88 -8.06
C PRO A 34 -4.48 10.46 -8.85
N LEU A 35 -4.21 11.22 -9.92
CA LEU A 35 -5.26 11.79 -10.78
C LEU A 35 -6.12 10.70 -11.42
N LEU A 36 -5.56 9.50 -11.64
CA LEU A 36 -6.36 8.35 -12.10
C LEU A 36 -7.44 7.97 -11.08
N THR A 37 -7.15 8.00 -9.77
CA THR A 37 -8.18 7.73 -8.75
C THR A 37 -9.28 8.77 -8.78
N LEU A 38 -8.92 10.05 -8.88
CA LEU A 38 -9.91 11.15 -8.94
C LEU A 38 -10.74 11.07 -10.22
N ALA A 39 -10.12 10.86 -11.38
CA ALA A 39 -10.80 10.67 -12.65
C ALA A 39 -11.74 9.45 -12.62
N GLY A 40 -11.26 8.33 -12.06
CA GLY A 40 -12.07 7.13 -11.85
C GLY A 40 -13.29 7.38 -10.99
N PHE A 41 -13.17 8.19 -9.94
CA PHE A 41 -14.30 8.56 -9.10
C PHE A 41 -15.32 9.42 -9.83
N VAL A 42 -14.91 10.36 -10.67
CA VAL A 42 -15.84 11.14 -11.51
C VAL A 42 -16.63 10.22 -12.45
N VAL A 43 -15.97 9.27 -13.11
CA VAL A 43 -16.61 8.25 -13.94
C VAL A 43 -17.58 7.40 -13.13
N PHE A 44 -17.16 6.93 -11.96
CA PHE A 44 -17.97 6.16 -11.02
C PHE A 44 -19.21 6.93 -10.59
N LYS A 45 -19.09 8.18 -10.12
CA LYS A 45 -20.20 9.02 -9.67
C LYS A 45 -21.24 9.26 -10.75
N ARG A 46 -20.82 9.62 -11.97
CA ARG A 46 -21.74 9.85 -13.10
C ARG A 46 -22.59 8.63 -13.40
N ARG A 47 -22.09 7.44 -13.22
CA ARG A 47 -22.74 6.17 -13.53
C ARG A 47 -23.56 5.61 -12.38
N TYR A 48 -23.10 5.80 -11.15
CA TYR A 48 -23.79 5.34 -9.96
C TYR A 48 -25.05 6.15 -9.65
N SER A 49 -25.07 7.45 -9.98
CA SER A 49 -26.26 8.29 -9.86
C SER A 49 -27.43 7.79 -10.72
N LEU A 50 -27.16 7.00 -11.78
CA LEU A 50 -28.17 6.42 -12.67
C LEU A 50 -28.73 5.07 -12.17
N THR A 51 -28.20 4.47 -11.11
CA THR A 51 -28.50 3.06 -10.77
C THR A 51 -29.11 2.84 -9.39
N SER A 52 -29.40 3.87 -8.59
CA SER A 52 -30.07 3.75 -7.26
C SER A 52 -29.46 2.73 -6.28
N GLN A 53 -28.23 2.27 -6.48
CA GLN A 53 -27.59 1.30 -5.58
C GLN A 53 -27.07 2.00 -4.32
N LYS A 54 -27.32 1.38 -3.15
CA LYS A 54 -26.75 1.83 -1.86
C LYS A 54 -25.25 1.61 -1.86
N VAL A 55 -24.49 2.67 -1.92
CA VAL A 55 -23.04 2.68 -1.77
C VAL A 55 -22.68 2.55 -0.30
N ARG A 56 -21.68 1.74 0.01
CA ARG A 56 -21.27 1.49 1.40
C ARG A 56 -19.79 1.83 1.56
N LEU A 57 -19.49 2.63 2.57
CA LEU A 57 -18.15 2.76 3.10
C LEU A 57 -17.98 1.70 4.21
N GLY A 58 -16.97 0.85 4.10
CA GLY A 58 -16.69 -0.18 5.08
C GLY A 58 -16.29 0.40 6.45
N THR A 59 -16.22 -0.45 7.48
CA THR A 59 -15.87 0.00 8.82
C THR A 59 -14.48 0.64 8.88
N VAL A 60 -13.49 0.01 8.25
CA VAL A 60 -12.12 0.55 8.18
C VAL A 60 -12.11 1.90 7.46
N GLY A 61 -12.83 2.02 6.32
CA GLY A 61 -12.94 3.27 5.59
C GLY A 61 -13.56 4.40 6.42
N LYS A 62 -14.58 4.10 7.26
CA LYS A 62 -15.20 5.09 8.16
C LYS A 62 -14.23 5.57 9.23
N VAL A 63 -13.50 4.64 9.85
CA VAL A 63 -12.51 4.98 10.89
C VAL A 63 -11.35 5.76 10.29
N PHE A 64 -10.91 5.39 9.10
CA PHE A 64 -9.88 6.12 8.38
C PHE A 64 -10.35 7.54 8.00
N LEU A 65 -11.60 7.71 7.57
CA LEU A 65 -12.19 9.02 7.32
C LEU A 65 -12.21 9.90 8.58
N ALA A 66 -12.57 9.32 9.74
CA ALA A 66 -12.53 10.04 11.01
C ALA A 66 -11.11 10.50 11.37
N PHE A 67 -10.09 9.63 11.14
CA PHE A 67 -8.68 10.00 11.28
C PHE A 67 -8.30 11.15 10.35
N MET A 68 -8.71 11.11 9.09
CA MET A 68 -8.44 12.19 8.12
C MET A 68 -9.16 13.49 8.48
N CYS A 69 -10.36 13.43 9.06
CA CYS A 69 -11.05 14.61 9.58
C CYS A 69 -10.26 15.24 10.75
N TYR A 70 -9.70 14.43 11.65
CA TYR A 70 -8.82 14.92 12.70
C TYR A 70 -7.54 15.54 12.13
N SER A 71 -6.94 14.89 11.12
CA SER A 71 -5.80 15.44 10.38
C SER A 71 -6.13 16.82 9.76
N LEU A 72 -7.31 16.96 9.13
CA LEU A 72 -7.75 18.23 8.55
C LEU A 72 -7.99 19.29 9.63
N LEU A 73 -8.59 18.93 10.76
CA LEU A 73 -8.76 19.84 11.89
C LEU A 73 -7.42 20.35 12.43
N SER A 74 -6.35 19.55 12.33
CA SER A 74 -5.03 19.96 12.79
C SER A 74 -4.47 21.18 12.04
N SER A 75 -5.00 21.50 10.86
CA SER A 75 -4.63 22.72 10.11
C SER A 75 -4.92 24.00 10.89
N LEU A 76 -5.86 23.96 11.84
CA LEU A 76 -6.22 25.15 12.66
C LEU A 76 -5.12 25.56 13.65
N TRP A 77 -4.24 24.64 14.04
CA TRP A 77 -3.12 24.91 14.95
C TRP A 77 -1.77 24.57 14.36
N SER A 78 -1.74 24.23 13.07
CA SER A 78 -0.51 23.85 12.37
C SER A 78 0.45 25.01 12.21
N LEU A 79 1.76 24.72 12.19
CA LEU A 79 2.79 25.67 11.77
C LEU A 79 2.66 26.00 10.27
N THR A 80 2.08 25.08 9.47
CA THR A 80 1.90 25.20 8.03
C THR A 80 0.44 24.92 7.64
N PRO A 81 -0.53 25.81 7.97
CA PRO A 81 -1.97 25.52 7.88
C PRO A 81 -2.43 25.07 6.49
N LEU A 82 -1.99 25.77 5.44
CA LEU A 82 -2.39 25.46 4.06
C LEU A 82 -1.83 24.11 3.61
N TYR A 83 -0.58 23.80 3.95
CA TYR A 83 0.04 22.53 3.65
C TYR A 83 -0.66 21.38 4.37
N SER A 84 -0.95 21.53 5.66
CA SER A 84 -1.68 20.55 6.48
C SER A 84 -3.08 20.28 5.94
N ALA A 85 -3.80 21.31 5.51
CA ALA A 85 -5.11 21.15 4.87
C ALA A 85 -4.99 20.42 3.53
N ALA A 86 -4.03 20.79 2.68
CA ALA A 86 -3.82 20.17 1.37
C ALA A 86 -3.48 18.69 1.48
N ILE A 87 -2.58 18.30 2.38
CA ILE A 87 -2.21 16.89 2.63
C ILE A 87 -3.41 16.10 3.16
N SER A 88 -4.17 16.65 4.10
CA SER A 88 -5.36 15.99 4.64
C SER A 88 -6.44 15.77 3.58
N LEU A 89 -6.68 16.77 2.71
CA LEU A 89 -7.60 16.65 1.59
C LEU A 89 -7.11 15.65 0.53
N LEU A 90 -5.80 15.58 0.29
CA LEU A 90 -5.20 14.57 -0.59
C LEU A 90 -5.47 13.15 -0.04
N TRP A 91 -5.28 12.94 1.25
CA TRP A 91 -5.57 11.66 1.90
C TRP A 91 -7.05 11.27 1.77
N MET A 92 -7.96 12.24 1.98
CA MET A 92 -9.40 12.03 1.74
C MET A 92 -9.70 11.69 0.28
N GLY A 93 -9.03 12.36 -0.66
CA GLY A 93 -9.15 12.06 -2.09
C GLY A 93 -8.71 10.65 -2.44
N MET A 94 -7.62 10.15 -1.83
CA MET A 94 -7.13 8.79 -2.09
C MET A 94 -8.04 7.71 -1.47
N LEU A 95 -8.77 8.02 -0.38
CA LEU A 95 -9.78 7.11 0.19
C LEU A 95 -10.90 6.77 -0.82
N LEU A 96 -11.14 7.63 -1.82
CA LEU A 96 -12.08 7.34 -2.91
C LEU A 96 -11.68 6.08 -3.69
N GLY A 97 -10.38 5.78 -3.77
CA GLY A 97 -9.87 4.54 -4.37
C GLY A 97 -10.36 3.30 -3.62
N SER A 98 -10.23 3.29 -2.29
CA SER A 98 -10.76 2.23 -1.43
C SER A 98 -12.28 2.08 -1.59
N PHE A 99 -12.99 3.20 -1.58
CA PHE A 99 -14.43 3.24 -1.76
C PHE A 99 -14.88 2.65 -3.12
N MET A 100 -14.20 2.99 -4.21
CA MET A 100 -14.52 2.44 -5.53
C MET A 100 -14.27 0.93 -5.60
N VAL A 101 -13.10 0.47 -5.15
CA VAL A 101 -12.74 -0.96 -5.15
C VAL A 101 -13.75 -1.75 -4.33
N SER A 102 -14.05 -1.30 -3.10
CA SER A 102 -14.96 -2.00 -2.20
C SER A 102 -16.40 -2.11 -2.74
N ASN A 103 -16.84 -1.19 -3.59
CA ASN A 103 -18.20 -1.22 -4.17
C ASN A 103 -18.28 -1.88 -5.55
N LEU A 104 -17.24 -1.85 -6.36
CA LEU A 104 -17.24 -2.36 -7.72
C LEU A 104 -16.76 -3.83 -7.85
N VAL A 105 -15.91 -4.28 -6.94
CA VAL A 105 -15.41 -5.67 -6.92
C VAL A 105 -16.37 -6.51 -6.09
N VAL A 106 -17.33 -7.16 -6.76
CA VAL A 106 -18.43 -7.91 -6.12
C VAL A 106 -18.41 -9.41 -6.41
N LYS A 107 -17.53 -9.88 -7.31
CA LYS A 107 -17.39 -11.29 -7.69
C LYS A 107 -15.95 -11.75 -7.53
N LYS A 108 -15.76 -13.03 -7.22
CA LYS A 108 -14.44 -13.63 -7.07
C LYS A 108 -13.58 -13.48 -8.33
N SER A 109 -14.15 -13.67 -9.52
CA SER A 109 -13.43 -13.48 -10.79
C SER A 109 -12.92 -12.04 -11.00
N GLN A 110 -13.67 -11.05 -10.52
CA GLN A 110 -13.26 -9.65 -10.56
C GLN A 110 -12.09 -9.39 -9.59
N LEU A 111 -12.12 -10.02 -8.42
CA LEU A 111 -11.03 -9.98 -7.45
C LEU A 111 -9.76 -10.62 -8.02
N GLU A 112 -9.86 -11.74 -8.72
CA GLU A 112 -8.72 -12.40 -9.36
C GLU A 112 -8.13 -11.55 -10.49
N THR A 113 -8.96 -10.84 -11.25
CA THR A 113 -8.48 -9.86 -12.24
C THR A 113 -7.75 -8.70 -11.56
N LEU A 114 -8.24 -8.20 -10.43
CA LEU A 114 -7.59 -7.16 -9.66
C LEU A 114 -6.25 -7.64 -9.08
N VAL A 115 -6.19 -8.84 -8.53
CA VAL A 115 -4.93 -9.51 -8.08
C VAL A 115 -3.91 -9.54 -9.22
N THR A 116 -4.35 -9.91 -10.42
CA THR A 116 -3.47 -9.96 -11.59
C THR A 116 -2.99 -8.58 -12.00
N ALA A 117 -3.88 -7.57 -12.00
CA ALA A 117 -3.52 -6.19 -12.35
C ALA A 117 -2.48 -5.61 -11.38
N PHE A 118 -2.67 -5.77 -10.07
CA PHE A 118 -1.67 -5.41 -9.06
C PHE A 118 -0.35 -6.13 -9.28
N SER A 119 -0.40 -7.46 -9.50
CA SER A 119 0.80 -8.27 -9.71
C SER A 119 1.61 -7.81 -10.91
N LEU A 120 0.93 -7.54 -12.04
CA LEU A 120 1.58 -7.06 -13.26
C LEU A 120 2.19 -5.66 -13.09
N GLY A 121 1.48 -4.74 -12.42
CA GLY A 121 2.00 -3.41 -12.10
C GLY A 121 3.25 -3.49 -11.24
N GLY A 122 3.18 -4.28 -10.15
CA GLY A 122 4.33 -4.53 -9.29
C GLY A 122 5.47 -5.24 -10.02
N GLY A 123 5.17 -6.22 -10.87
CA GLY A 123 6.16 -6.91 -11.70
C GLY A 123 6.86 -5.97 -12.68
N ALA A 124 6.13 -5.06 -13.31
CA ALA A 124 6.72 -4.06 -14.21
C ALA A 124 7.64 -3.09 -13.45
N VAL A 125 7.17 -2.55 -12.32
CA VAL A 125 7.99 -1.69 -11.44
C VAL A 125 9.22 -2.45 -10.94
N GLY A 126 9.03 -3.67 -10.44
CA GLY A 126 10.14 -4.52 -9.96
C GLY A 126 11.15 -4.84 -11.06
N GLY A 127 10.68 -5.15 -12.28
CA GLY A 127 11.53 -5.41 -13.44
C GLY A 127 12.37 -4.20 -13.86
N ILE A 128 11.76 -3.00 -13.88
CA ILE A 128 12.50 -1.74 -14.14
C ILE A 128 13.55 -1.50 -13.05
N GLY A 129 13.17 -1.67 -11.77
CA GLY A 129 14.11 -1.52 -10.64
C GLY A 129 15.27 -2.52 -10.70
N LEU A 130 14.98 -3.78 -11.05
CA LEU A 130 16.01 -4.80 -11.24
C LEU A 130 16.95 -4.43 -12.40
N LEU A 131 16.41 -3.95 -13.52
CA LEU A 131 17.22 -3.48 -14.67
C LEU A 131 18.13 -2.32 -14.27
N GLN A 132 17.59 -1.32 -13.55
CA GLN A 132 18.39 -0.20 -13.03
C GLN A 132 19.52 -0.70 -12.13
N TYR A 133 19.25 -1.67 -11.26
CA TYR A 133 20.26 -2.26 -10.39
C TYR A 133 21.35 -3.02 -11.16
N VAL A 134 20.97 -3.81 -12.16
CA VAL A 134 21.92 -4.53 -13.02
C VAL A 134 22.82 -3.54 -13.78
N VAL A 135 22.24 -2.46 -14.32
CA VAL A 135 23.02 -1.40 -14.99
C VAL A 135 23.99 -0.72 -14.03
N LEU A 136 23.55 -0.45 -12.78
CA LEU A 136 24.41 0.10 -11.74
C LEU A 136 25.62 -0.82 -11.48
N MET A 137 25.37 -2.14 -11.35
CA MET A 137 26.45 -3.12 -11.10
C MET A 137 27.44 -3.26 -12.28
N LEU A 138 26.96 -3.11 -13.51
CA LEU A 138 27.78 -3.25 -14.71
C LEU A 138 28.54 -1.97 -15.09
N LYS A 139 27.92 -0.80 -14.89
CA LYS A 139 28.45 0.49 -15.36
C LYS A 139 28.88 1.44 -14.25
N GLY A 140 28.65 1.11 -12.98
CA GLY A 140 28.98 1.96 -11.82
C GLY A 140 28.11 3.22 -11.68
N HIS A 141 27.10 3.41 -12.54
CA HIS A 141 26.12 4.50 -12.44
C HIS A 141 24.73 4.01 -12.78
N ILE A 142 23.72 4.61 -12.16
CA ILE A 142 22.33 4.25 -12.37
C ILE A 142 21.73 5.04 -13.54
N LEU A 143 20.79 4.40 -14.24
CA LEU A 143 19.91 5.13 -15.16
C LEU A 143 18.98 6.02 -14.30
N ASN A 144 18.86 7.28 -14.68
CA ASN A 144 17.97 8.22 -14.00
C ASN A 144 16.57 7.65 -13.81
N PRO A 145 15.86 8.01 -12.72
CA PRO A 145 14.44 7.69 -12.59
C PRO A 145 13.70 8.10 -13.86
N LEU A 146 12.85 7.20 -14.35
CA LEU A 146 12.18 7.38 -15.65
C LEU A 146 11.40 8.72 -15.73
N TRP A 147 11.00 9.25 -14.59
CA TRP A 147 10.13 10.41 -14.43
C TRP A 147 10.79 11.60 -13.71
N GLY A 148 12.05 11.50 -13.32
CA GLY A 148 12.72 12.55 -12.54
C GLY A 148 12.65 13.95 -13.15
N PHE A 149 12.55 14.05 -14.47
CA PHE A 149 12.34 15.34 -15.15
C PHE A 149 10.92 15.91 -14.89
N PHE A 150 9.90 15.08 -14.97
CA PHE A 150 8.50 15.50 -14.72
C PHE A 150 8.28 15.87 -13.26
N ASP A 151 8.84 15.09 -12.36
CA ASP A 151 8.71 15.32 -10.92
C ASP A 151 9.40 16.64 -10.55
N LYS A 152 10.56 16.93 -11.11
CA LYS A 152 11.22 18.22 -10.93
C LYS A 152 10.36 19.42 -11.35
N ILE A 153 9.72 19.35 -12.54
CA ILE A 153 8.83 20.41 -13.02
C ILE A 153 7.64 20.60 -12.06
N ILE A 154 7.05 19.50 -11.57
CA ILE A 154 5.92 19.57 -10.65
C ILE A 154 6.33 20.18 -9.32
N TYR A 155 7.49 19.82 -8.79
CA TYR A 155 8.06 20.43 -7.58
C TYR A 155 8.28 21.94 -7.74
N GLU A 156 8.80 22.38 -8.87
CA GLU A 156 9.00 23.80 -9.16
C GLU A 156 7.68 24.60 -9.31
N LEU A 157 6.59 23.92 -9.69
CA LEU A 157 5.25 24.53 -9.82
C LEU A 157 4.45 24.52 -8.51
N MET A 158 4.88 23.76 -7.50
CA MET A 158 4.18 23.71 -6.22
C MET A 158 4.42 25.00 -5.42
N PRO A 159 3.37 25.57 -4.80
CA PRO A 159 3.49 26.82 -4.02
C PRO A 159 4.18 26.62 -2.66
N PHE A 160 4.78 25.48 -2.43
CA PHE A 160 5.44 25.08 -1.19
C PHE A 160 6.93 24.85 -1.46
N ASP A 161 7.77 25.30 -0.54
CA ASP A 161 9.23 25.17 -0.64
C ASP A 161 9.64 23.71 -0.29
N ILE A 162 9.26 22.77 -1.15
CA ILE A 162 9.60 21.36 -1.01
C ILE A 162 11.00 21.17 -1.61
N THR A 163 11.97 20.91 -0.76
CA THR A 163 13.35 20.66 -1.24
C THR A 163 13.39 19.34 -2.01
N TYR A 164 13.50 19.43 -3.35
CA TYR A 164 13.66 18.27 -4.22
C TYR A 164 15.01 17.58 -3.96
N THR A 165 14.98 16.40 -3.37
CA THR A 165 16.19 15.66 -2.99
C THR A 165 16.59 14.57 -4.01
N ALA A 166 15.93 14.46 -5.16
CA ALA A 166 16.18 13.42 -6.18
C ALA A 166 17.63 13.36 -6.67
N THR A 167 18.33 14.49 -6.66
CA THR A 167 19.73 14.58 -7.15
C THR A 167 20.74 13.77 -6.33
N VAL A 168 20.43 13.43 -5.07
CA VAL A 168 21.36 12.73 -4.18
C VAL A 168 21.20 11.19 -4.30
N TRP A 169 20.02 10.71 -4.65
CA TRP A 169 19.72 9.28 -4.73
C TRP A 169 20.08 8.62 -6.06
N GLU A 170 20.25 9.42 -7.11
CA GLU A 170 20.48 8.98 -8.50
C GLU A 170 21.75 8.13 -8.70
N LYS A 171 22.68 8.15 -7.75
CA LYS A 171 24.00 7.52 -7.95
C LYS A 171 24.14 6.11 -7.40
N SER A 172 23.25 5.62 -6.55
CA SER A 172 23.55 4.40 -5.79
C SER A 172 22.43 3.39 -5.56
N ARG A 173 21.15 3.70 -5.92
CA ARG A 173 19.99 2.86 -5.55
C ARG A 173 18.90 2.92 -6.62
N ALA A 174 18.27 1.78 -6.93
CA ALA A 174 17.18 1.73 -7.89
C ALA A 174 15.87 2.26 -7.27
N ALA A 175 15.25 3.23 -7.93
CA ALA A 175 13.94 3.79 -7.56
C ALA A 175 12.82 3.38 -8.52
N SER A 176 13.15 2.72 -9.63
CA SER A 176 12.22 2.33 -10.68
C SER A 176 11.46 3.55 -11.25
N THR A 177 10.15 3.55 -11.12
CA THR A 177 9.23 4.63 -11.54
C THR A 177 8.81 5.53 -10.38
N PHE A 178 9.47 5.47 -9.25
CA PHE A 178 9.25 6.28 -8.05
C PHE A 178 10.39 7.28 -7.86
N ASP A 179 10.11 8.39 -7.18
CA ASP A 179 11.11 9.41 -6.88
C ASP A 179 12.17 8.93 -5.89
N ASN A 180 11.77 7.99 -5.01
CA ASN A 180 12.60 7.53 -3.91
C ASN A 180 12.65 6.00 -3.86
N PRO A 181 13.85 5.39 -3.75
CA PRO A 181 14.01 3.94 -3.62
C PRO A 181 13.24 3.33 -2.45
N LEU A 182 13.05 4.06 -1.36
CA LEU A 182 12.39 3.57 -0.16
C LEU A 182 10.88 3.52 -0.35
N ILE A 183 10.31 4.51 -1.03
CA ILE A 183 8.89 4.54 -1.43
C ILE A 183 8.61 3.41 -2.43
N CYS A 184 9.49 3.23 -3.41
CA CYS A 184 9.43 2.09 -4.34
C CYS A 184 9.42 0.75 -3.58
N ALA A 185 10.32 0.59 -2.59
CA ALA A 185 10.38 -0.61 -1.76
C ALA A 185 9.06 -0.84 -1.01
N THR A 186 8.48 0.20 -0.40
CA THR A 186 7.20 0.11 0.33
C THR A 186 6.08 -0.37 -0.59
N TYR A 187 5.96 0.23 -1.78
CA TYR A 187 5.00 -0.22 -2.79
C TYR A 187 5.20 -1.71 -3.14
N LEU A 188 6.42 -2.11 -3.47
CA LEU A 188 6.73 -3.49 -3.86
C LEU A 188 6.46 -4.49 -2.72
N ILE A 189 6.73 -4.12 -1.46
CA ILE A 189 6.43 -4.93 -0.27
C ILE A 189 4.92 -5.13 -0.11
N MET A 190 4.09 -4.12 -0.40
CA MET A 190 2.63 -4.26 -0.36
C MET A 190 2.11 -5.18 -1.48
N ILE A 191 2.71 -5.14 -2.67
CA ILE A 191 2.21 -5.91 -3.82
C ILE A 191 2.73 -7.35 -3.84
N LEU A 192 3.90 -7.63 -3.28
CA LEU A 192 4.50 -8.96 -3.26
C LEU A 192 3.54 -10.06 -2.73
N PRO A 193 2.87 -9.90 -1.57
CA PRO A 193 1.96 -10.92 -1.07
C PRO A 193 0.75 -11.15 -1.98
N ILE A 194 0.29 -10.13 -2.70
CA ILE A 194 -0.79 -10.26 -3.70
C ILE A 194 -0.32 -11.14 -4.85
N ALA A 195 0.89 -10.90 -5.36
CA ALA A 195 1.47 -11.68 -6.45
C ALA A 195 1.72 -13.15 -6.03
N VAL A 196 2.25 -13.36 -4.81
CA VAL A 196 2.45 -14.71 -4.25
C VAL A 196 1.12 -15.44 -4.07
N TYR A 197 0.08 -14.76 -3.55
CA TYR A 197 -1.26 -15.34 -3.45
C TYR A 197 -1.81 -15.72 -4.84
N GLY A 198 -1.71 -14.85 -5.83
CA GLY A 198 -2.12 -15.11 -7.21
C GLY A 198 -1.37 -16.30 -7.84
N PHE A 199 -0.09 -16.46 -7.52
CA PHE A 199 0.70 -17.63 -7.94
C PHE A 199 0.27 -18.92 -7.25
N ILE A 200 -0.05 -18.89 -5.96
CA ILE A 200 -0.39 -20.10 -5.19
C ILE A 200 -1.85 -20.53 -5.44
N SER A 201 -2.78 -19.59 -5.44
CA SER A 201 -4.22 -19.82 -5.33
C SER A 201 -5.03 -19.32 -6.52
N GLY A 202 -4.42 -18.60 -7.46
CA GLY A 202 -5.08 -18.04 -8.63
C GLY A 202 -5.42 -19.10 -9.69
N GLU A 203 -6.27 -18.74 -10.64
CA GLU A 203 -6.60 -19.55 -11.81
C GLU A 203 -5.36 -19.81 -12.67
N LYS A 204 -5.33 -20.96 -13.37
CA LYS A 204 -4.18 -21.40 -14.18
C LYS A 204 -3.69 -20.32 -15.16
N LYS A 205 -4.61 -19.54 -15.76
CA LYS A 205 -4.31 -18.48 -16.73
C LYS A 205 -3.47 -17.35 -16.12
N HIS A 206 -3.78 -16.95 -14.90
CA HIS A 206 -3.15 -15.80 -14.22
C HIS A 206 -1.92 -16.19 -13.38
N ARG A 207 -1.84 -17.45 -13.03
CA ARG A 207 -0.86 -18.00 -12.10
C ARG A 207 0.59 -17.77 -12.51
N ARG A 208 0.92 -18.04 -13.80
CA ARG A 208 2.28 -17.81 -14.33
C ARG A 208 2.67 -16.34 -14.28
N LEU A 209 1.74 -15.46 -14.66
CA LEU A 209 1.98 -14.01 -14.65
C LEU A 209 2.26 -13.51 -13.23
N CYS A 210 1.46 -13.94 -12.26
CA CYS A 210 1.67 -13.58 -10.85
C CYS A 210 3.01 -14.12 -10.32
N GLY A 211 3.40 -15.35 -10.71
CA GLY A 211 4.69 -15.93 -10.31
C GLY A 211 5.89 -15.18 -10.87
N ILE A 212 5.87 -14.85 -12.16
CA ILE A 212 6.92 -14.02 -12.80
C ILE A 212 6.97 -12.64 -12.13
N SER A 213 5.81 -12.02 -11.89
CA SER A 213 5.73 -10.73 -11.22
C SER A 213 6.33 -10.79 -9.81
N ALA A 214 6.07 -11.85 -9.04
CA ALA A 214 6.64 -12.00 -7.70
C ALA A 214 8.18 -12.04 -7.72
N VAL A 215 8.78 -12.74 -8.69
CA VAL A 215 10.24 -12.79 -8.88
C VAL A 215 10.79 -11.40 -9.25
N LEU A 216 10.15 -10.70 -10.18
CA LEU A 216 10.54 -9.36 -10.59
C LEU A 216 10.42 -8.35 -9.44
N ILE A 217 9.35 -8.46 -8.63
CA ILE A 217 9.15 -7.63 -7.42
C ILE A 217 10.30 -7.84 -6.43
N LEU A 218 10.67 -9.09 -6.14
CA LEU A 218 11.81 -9.39 -5.27
C LEU A 218 13.12 -8.82 -5.80
N GLY A 219 13.36 -8.94 -7.11
CA GLY A 219 14.51 -8.32 -7.78
C GLY A 219 14.52 -6.79 -7.64
N GLY A 220 13.36 -6.15 -7.81
CA GLY A 220 13.19 -4.72 -7.63
C GLY A 220 13.46 -4.27 -6.18
N ILE A 221 12.93 -5.00 -5.18
CA ILE A 221 13.20 -4.73 -3.76
C ILE A 221 14.70 -4.82 -3.47
N ALA A 222 15.38 -5.87 -3.96
CA ALA A 222 16.83 -6.01 -3.84
C ALA A 222 17.57 -4.82 -4.45
N GLY A 223 17.13 -4.34 -5.63
CA GLY A 223 17.71 -3.17 -6.31
C GLY A 223 17.60 -1.87 -5.51
N THR A 224 16.62 -1.75 -4.60
CA THR A 224 16.53 -0.57 -3.71
C THR A 224 17.62 -0.54 -2.66
N THR A 225 18.31 -1.65 -2.40
CA THR A 225 19.38 -1.80 -1.40
C THR A 225 19.00 -1.28 0.00
N SER A 226 17.70 -1.37 0.36
CA SER A 226 17.18 -0.90 1.64
C SER A 226 17.20 -2.01 2.70
N ARG A 227 17.88 -1.76 3.83
CA ARG A 227 17.90 -2.67 4.98
C ARG A 227 16.52 -2.82 5.63
N GLY A 228 15.79 -1.69 5.77
CA GLY A 228 14.41 -1.70 6.26
C GLY A 228 13.49 -2.52 5.36
N ALA A 229 13.66 -2.42 4.03
CA ALA A 229 12.91 -3.21 3.08
C ALA A 229 13.25 -4.71 3.15
N ALA A 230 14.52 -5.08 3.37
CA ALA A 230 14.91 -6.47 3.57
C ALA A 230 14.25 -7.08 4.82
N LEU A 231 14.23 -6.34 5.93
CA LEU A 231 13.56 -6.78 7.16
C LEU A 231 12.05 -6.92 6.94
N ALA A 232 11.42 -5.93 6.30
CA ALA A 232 9.99 -5.91 6.04
C ALA A 232 9.54 -7.03 5.08
N VAL A 233 10.29 -7.27 3.99
CA VAL A 233 9.97 -8.35 3.06
C VAL A 233 10.16 -9.71 3.71
N THR A 234 11.18 -9.88 4.55
CA THR A 234 11.40 -11.12 5.31
C THR A 234 10.23 -11.40 6.26
N ALA A 235 9.80 -10.40 7.04
CA ALA A 235 8.64 -10.53 7.92
C ALA A 235 7.35 -10.89 7.13
N SER A 236 7.11 -10.20 6.03
CA SER A 236 5.98 -10.48 5.12
C SER A 236 6.02 -11.91 4.56
N LEU A 237 7.18 -12.37 4.11
CA LEU A 237 7.36 -13.70 3.54
C LEU A 237 7.22 -14.81 4.59
N VAL A 238 7.67 -14.59 5.82
CA VAL A 238 7.43 -15.53 6.94
C VAL A 238 5.94 -15.75 7.16
N VAL A 239 5.13 -14.69 7.14
CA VAL A 239 3.67 -14.81 7.23
C VAL A 239 3.09 -15.63 6.07
N LEU A 240 3.59 -15.42 4.85
CA LEU A 240 3.13 -16.14 3.66
C LEU A 240 3.41 -17.65 3.70
N LEU A 241 4.38 -18.12 4.51
CA LEU A 241 4.63 -19.55 4.69
C LEU A 241 3.39 -20.30 5.21
N PHE A 242 2.50 -19.64 5.94
CA PHE A 242 1.26 -20.21 6.47
C PHE A 242 0.18 -20.44 5.41
N ILE A 243 0.32 -19.88 4.18
CA ILE A 243 -0.67 -20.11 3.10
C ILE A 243 -0.64 -21.58 2.62
N ASN A 244 0.55 -22.17 2.49
CA ASN A 244 0.67 -23.55 2.00
C ASN A 244 2.03 -24.16 2.39
N SER A 245 2.01 -25.06 3.37
CA SER A 245 3.21 -25.68 3.94
C SER A 245 4.10 -26.43 2.90
N LYS A 246 3.51 -27.04 1.84
CA LYS A 246 4.31 -27.76 0.82
C LYS A 246 5.04 -26.82 -0.14
N LYS A 247 4.49 -25.64 -0.42
CA LYS A 247 5.16 -24.59 -1.21
C LYS A 247 5.97 -23.63 -0.37
N ALA A 248 5.80 -23.69 0.95
CA ALA A 248 6.53 -22.87 1.92
C ALA A 248 8.05 -23.05 1.76
N LEU A 249 8.51 -24.27 1.55
CA LEU A 249 9.94 -24.56 1.35
C LEU A 249 10.50 -23.85 0.10
N SER A 250 9.75 -23.88 -1.02
CA SER A 250 10.16 -23.15 -2.24
C SER A 250 10.22 -21.65 -2.03
N ILE A 251 9.24 -21.09 -1.31
CA ILE A 251 9.22 -19.68 -0.94
C ILE A 251 10.39 -19.37 0.01
N PHE A 252 10.65 -20.23 0.99
CA PHE A 252 11.76 -20.08 1.93
C PHE A 252 13.13 -20.10 1.23
N VAL A 253 13.32 -21.02 0.27
CA VAL A 253 14.54 -21.07 -0.55
C VAL A 253 14.68 -19.80 -1.40
N THR A 254 13.57 -19.29 -1.95
CA THR A 254 13.57 -18.01 -2.69
C THR A 254 13.92 -16.84 -1.78
N ILE A 255 13.43 -16.85 -0.53
CA ILE A 255 13.79 -15.84 0.49
C ILE A 255 15.29 -15.89 0.80
N LEU A 256 15.84 -17.08 1.06
CA LEU A 256 17.27 -17.24 1.35
C LEU A 256 18.13 -16.82 0.16
N ALA A 257 17.75 -17.19 -1.05
CA ALA A 257 18.45 -16.76 -2.26
C ALA A 257 18.37 -15.23 -2.44
N SER A 258 17.20 -14.63 -2.23
CA SER A 258 17.02 -13.16 -2.30
C SER A 258 17.81 -12.44 -1.20
N ALA A 259 17.81 -12.97 0.01
CA ALA A 259 18.63 -12.44 1.12
C ALA A 259 20.12 -12.58 0.82
N GLY A 260 20.56 -13.71 0.25
CA GLY A 260 21.94 -13.91 -0.18
C GLY A 260 22.38 -12.91 -1.26
N ILE A 261 21.54 -12.74 -2.31
CA ILE A 261 21.79 -11.74 -3.37
C ILE A 261 21.81 -10.32 -2.79
N PHE A 262 20.92 -10.02 -1.85
CA PHE A 262 20.86 -8.74 -1.16
C PHE A 262 22.10 -8.48 -0.32
N ILE A 263 22.55 -9.46 0.47
CA ILE A 263 23.78 -9.36 1.28
C ILE A 263 25.00 -9.18 0.36
N LEU A 264 25.11 -9.96 -0.70
CA LEU A 264 26.19 -9.81 -1.68
C LEU A 264 26.16 -8.44 -2.36
N GLY A 265 24.95 -7.92 -2.67
CA GLY A 265 24.79 -6.57 -3.21
C GLY A 265 25.23 -5.48 -2.23
N ILE A 266 24.93 -5.62 -0.94
CA ILE A 266 25.38 -4.67 0.10
C ILE A 266 26.90 -4.73 0.25
N VAL A 267 27.50 -5.91 0.34
CA VAL A 267 28.96 -6.08 0.50
C VAL A 267 29.69 -5.47 -0.70
N LYS A 268 29.28 -5.85 -1.92
CA LYS A 268 29.89 -5.28 -3.13
C LYS A 268 29.67 -3.77 -3.29
N ARG A 269 28.53 -3.26 -2.85
CA ARG A 269 28.24 -1.83 -2.86
C ARG A 269 29.12 -1.06 -1.90
N ASN A 270 29.35 -1.55 -0.70
CA ASN A 270 30.24 -0.90 0.27
C ASN A 270 31.68 -0.79 -0.25
N GLU A 271 32.14 -1.78 -1.02
CA GLU A 271 33.43 -1.72 -1.70
C GLU A 271 33.46 -0.68 -2.85
N ILE A 272 32.34 -0.50 -3.59
CA ILE A 272 32.30 0.39 -4.77
C ILE A 272 31.99 1.84 -4.40
N LEU A 273 31.22 2.10 -3.34
CA LEU A 273 30.62 3.41 -3.06
C LEU A 273 31.10 4.10 -1.78
N GLU A 274 32.06 3.52 -1.02
CA GLU A 274 32.52 4.04 0.27
C GLU A 274 31.33 4.45 1.20
N PHE A 275 30.29 3.62 1.24
CA PHE A 275 29.05 3.95 1.94
C PHE A 275 29.24 3.80 3.45
N ASP A 276 29.27 4.94 4.14
CA ASP A 276 29.39 5.03 5.59
C ASP A 276 28.08 4.66 6.28
N LEU A 277 28.04 3.42 6.82
CA LEU A 277 26.90 2.86 7.55
C LEU A 277 26.61 3.60 8.86
N GLU A 278 27.65 4.09 9.53
CA GLU A 278 27.53 4.82 10.80
C GLU A 278 26.84 6.16 10.57
N LYS A 279 27.26 6.93 9.57
CA LYS A 279 26.64 8.24 9.24
C LYS A 279 25.14 8.14 8.96
N SER A 280 24.68 7.05 8.31
CA SER A 280 23.25 6.86 8.02
C SER A 280 22.44 6.59 9.29
N THR A 281 22.97 5.83 10.24
CA THR A 281 22.32 5.50 11.51
C THR A 281 22.31 6.72 12.44
N ASP A 282 23.45 7.39 12.59
CA ASP A 282 23.60 8.60 13.40
C ASP A 282 22.68 9.73 12.92
N SER A 283 22.52 9.87 11.60
CA SER A 283 21.59 10.85 11.04
C SER A 283 20.14 10.58 11.46
N ARG A 284 19.70 9.31 11.48
CA ARG A 284 18.35 8.94 11.93
C ARG A 284 18.15 9.16 13.43
N LEU A 285 19.13 8.79 14.25
CA LEU A 285 19.07 9.02 15.69
C LEU A 285 18.94 10.51 16.02
N LYS A 286 19.71 11.37 15.34
CA LYS A 286 19.59 12.83 15.49
C LYS A 286 18.20 13.37 15.07
N MET A 287 17.64 12.86 13.97
CA MET A 287 16.28 13.21 13.55
C MET A 287 15.25 12.78 14.59
N TRP A 288 15.33 11.56 15.10
CA TRP A 288 14.42 11.07 16.12
C TRP A 288 14.54 11.83 17.44
N GLU A 289 15.75 12.16 17.87
CA GLU A 289 15.98 12.99 19.04
C GLU A 289 15.30 14.38 18.89
N ALA A 290 15.47 15.02 17.73
CA ALA A 290 14.81 16.29 17.43
C ALA A 290 13.27 16.15 17.44
N CYS A 291 12.74 15.09 16.85
CA CYS A 291 11.31 14.81 16.88
C CYS A 291 10.79 14.54 18.30
N PHE A 292 11.52 13.79 19.14
CA PHE A 292 11.11 13.57 20.54
C PHE A 292 11.10 14.87 21.34
N LYS A 293 12.06 15.78 21.13
CA LYS A 293 12.04 17.12 21.71
C LYS A 293 10.78 17.89 21.25
N SER A 294 10.50 17.88 19.97
CA SER A 294 9.28 18.47 19.38
C SER A 294 8.01 17.89 20.01
N ILE A 295 7.89 16.57 20.09
CA ILE A 295 6.73 15.88 20.69
C ILE A 295 6.55 16.28 22.15
N SER A 296 7.63 16.43 22.92
CA SER A 296 7.55 16.81 24.34
C SER A 296 6.95 18.21 24.58
N GLU A 297 7.03 19.11 23.59
CA GLU A 297 6.44 20.46 23.68
C GLU A 297 4.93 20.47 23.44
N ARG A 298 4.43 19.62 22.50
CA ARG A 298 2.99 19.49 22.21
C ARG A 298 2.58 18.00 22.12
N PRO A 299 2.59 17.28 23.21
CA PRO A 299 2.46 15.82 23.19
C PRO A 299 1.08 15.32 22.73
N LEU A 300 0.00 16.07 22.97
CA LEU A 300 -1.35 15.61 22.70
C LEU A 300 -1.77 15.79 21.24
N ILE A 301 -1.52 16.95 20.64
CA ILE A 301 -2.10 17.36 19.34
C ILE A 301 -1.04 17.66 18.27
N GLY A 302 0.24 17.68 18.63
CA GLY A 302 1.34 17.94 17.72
C GLY A 302 1.34 19.35 17.10
N PHE A 303 2.03 19.48 15.97
CA PHE A 303 2.26 20.74 15.26
C PHE A 303 1.50 20.88 13.94
N GLY A 304 0.57 19.99 13.66
CA GLY A 304 -0.24 19.96 12.44
C GLY A 304 0.25 18.92 11.43
N ALA A 305 -0.70 18.35 10.68
CA ALA A 305 -0.45 17.29 9.70
C ALA A 305 0.49 17.74 8.58
N GLY A 306 1.32 16.81 8.12
CA GLY A 306 2.22 16.99 7.00
C GLY A 306 3.66 17.28 7.41
N CYS A 307 4.59 16.65 6.70
CA CYS A 307 6.03 16.63 7.02
C CYS A 307 6.70 18.00 7.10
N GLU A 308 6.11 19.04 6.51
CA GLU A 308 6.63 20.41 6.58
C GLU A 308 6.67 20.93 8.03
N SER A 309 5.63 20.66 8.82
CA SER A 309 5.60 21.03 10.26
C SER A 309 6.72 20.31 11.03
N THR A 310 6.92 19.02 10.79
CA THR A 310 8.01 18.25 11.40
C THR A 310 9.38 18.75 10.95
N ALA A 311 9.55 19.07 9.67
CA ALA A 311 10.81 19.59 9.12
C ALA A 311 11.20 20.93 9.76
N GLN A 312 10.24 21.85 9.91
CA GLN A 312 10.46 23.14 10.60
C GLN A 312 10.88 22.92 12.05
N ARG A 313 10.19 22.03 12.78
CA ARG A 313 10.54 21.71 14.17
C ARG A 313 11.92 21.09 14.30
N MET A 314 12.27 20.13 13.43
CA MET A 314 13.61 19.54 13.44
C MET A 314 14.70 20.59 13.15
N ALA A 315 14.42 21.56 12.25
CA ALA A 315 15.35 22.64 11.92
C ALA A 315 15.66 23.54 13.12
N GLU A 316 14.70 23.80 14.02
CA GLU A 316 14.90 24.54 15.27
C GLU A 316 15.89 23.82 16.21
N PHE A 317 15.95 22.48 16.14
CA PHE A 317 16.93 21.67 16.86
C PHE A 317 18.22 21.39 16.06
N GLY A 318 18.45 22.13 14.97
CA GLY A 318 19.66 22.02 14.14
C GLY A 318 19.67 20.86 13.15
N VAL A 319 18.54 20.16 12.95
CA VAL A 319 18.41 19.03 12.04
C VAL A 319 17.60 19.41 10.81
N ARG A 320 18.27 19.67 9.69
CA ARG A 320 17.61 20.02 8.40
C ARG A 320 17.31 18.78 7.59
N ARG A 321 16.13 18.20 7.79
CA ARG A 321 15.63 17.01 7.05
C ARG A 321 14.13 17.16 6.78
N PRO A 322 13.60 16.58 5.68
CA PRO A 322 12.20 16.77 5.30
C PRO A 322 11.20 15.98 6.17
N HIS A 323 11.63 14.90 6.84
CA HIS A 323 10.77 14.04 7.67
C HIS A 323 11.61 13.13 8.57
N ALA A 324 10.97 12.47 9.56
CA ALA A 324 11.62 11.64 10.58
C ALA A 324 12.07 10.23 10.09
N HIS A 325 11.79 9.82 8.87
CA HIS A 325 12.00 8.44 8.39
C HIS A 325 11.39 7.37 9.32
N SER A 326 10.23 7.64 9.88
CA SER A 326 9.39 6.69 10.61
C SER A 326 7.96 7.22 10.64
N LEU A 327 7.01 6.43 10.13
CA LEU A 327 5.58 6.80 10.16
C LEU A 327 5.11 7.12 11.58
N TYR A 328 5.53 6.32 12.54
CA TYR A 328 5.04 6.44 13.92
C TYR A 328 5.55 7.71 14.62
N ILE A 329 6.83 8.02 14.45
CA ILE A 329 7.45 9.23 15.00
C ILE A 329 6.92 10.47 14.29
N GLU A 330 6.77 10.39 12.97
CA GLU A 330 6.20 11.48 12.18
C GLU A 330 4.77 11.80 12.64
N MET A 331 3.89 10.79 12.74
CA MET A 331 2.52 10.98 13.21
C MET A 331 2.44 11.54 14.62
N ALA A 332 3.35 11.13 15.52
CA ALA A 332 3.42 11.69 16.87
C ALA A 332 3.91 13.16 16.87
N SER A 333 4.80 13.54 15.97
CA SER A 333 5.26 14.93 15.81
C SER A 333 4.16 15.82 15.20
N GLU A 334 3.51 15.34 14.13
CA GLU A 334 2.49 16.07 13.39
C GLU A 334 1.17 16.20 14.18
N LEU A 335 0.63 15.08 14.65
CA LEU A 335 -0.73 14.96 15.17
C LEU A 335 -0.76 14.63 16.68
N GLY A 336 0.40 14.55 17.32
CA GLY A 336 0.52 14.19 18.72
C GLY A 336 0.17 12.72 19.00
N ILE A 337 0.13 12.38 20.28
CA ILE A 337 -0.28 11.05 20.73
C ILE A 337 -1.71 10.72 20.30
N LEU A 338 -2.61 11.71 20.23
CA LEU A 338 -3.98 11.47 19.74
C LEU A 338 -3.99 11.00 18.28
N GLY A 339 -3.21 11.62 17.39
CA GLY A 339 -3.09 11.16 16.00
C GLY A 339 -2.48 9.78 15.88
N LEU A 340 -1.45 9.48 16.68
CA LEU A 340 -0.84 8.15 16.72
C LEU A 340 -1.82 7.10 17.24
N LEU A 341 -2.63 7.39 18.26
CA LEU A 341 -3.68 6.50 18.74
C LEU A 341 -4.76 6.27 17.68
N PHE A 342 -5.19 7.31 16.97
CA PHE A 342 -6.10 7.16 15.83
C PHE A 342 -5.53 6.23 14.76
N LEU A 343 -4.25 6.37 14.41
CA LEU A 343 -3.58 5.48 13.47
C LEU A 343 -3.60 4.02 13.95
N PHE A 344 -3.30 3.79 15.24
CA PHE A 344 -3.38 2.44 15.82
C PHE A 344 -4.81 1.87 15.86
N VAL A 345 -5.81 2.72 16.06
CA VAL A 345 -7.22 2.30 15.96
C VAL A 345 -7.54 1.86 14.52
N VAL A 346 -7.12 2.61 13.50
CA VAL A 346 -7.26 2.21 12.09
C VAL A 346 -6.59 0.85 11.85
N PHE A 347 -5.34 0.69 12.31
CA PHE A 347 -4.60 -0.57 12.17
C PHE A 347 -5.28 -1.73 12.90
N GLY A 348 -5.85 -1.48 14.09
CA GLY A 348 -6.63 -2.45 14.84
C GLY A 348 -7.85 -2.96 14.07
N PHE A 349 -8.59 -2.08 13.40
CA PHE A 349 -9.72 -2.47 12.55
C PHE A 349 -9.27 -3.23 11.29
N ILE A 350 -8.14 -2.86 10.69
CA ILE A 350 -7.55 -3.61 9.56
C ILE A 350 -7.21 -5.04 10.01
N ILE A 351 -6.49 -5.19 11.12
CA ILE A 351 -6.13 -6.51 11.68
C ILE A 351 -7.38 -7.32 12.02
N TYR A 352 -8.38 -6.69 12.63
CA TYR A 352 -9.63 -7.35 12.97
C TYR A 352 -10.34 -7.94 11.73
N ASP A 353 -10.39 -7.19 10.65
CA ASP A 353 -10.98 -7.64 9.38
C ASP A 353 -10.16 -8.77 8.74
N ILE A 354 -8.84 -8.68 8.79
CA ILE A 354 -7.93 -9.73 8.33
C ILE A 354 -8.12 -11.02 9.14
N ILE A 355 -8.17 -10.94 10.47
CA ILE A 355 -8.40 -12.11 11.34
C ILE A 355 -9.75 -12.76 11.04
N LYS A 356 -10.79 -11.96 10.78
CA LYS A 356 -12.09 -12.49 10.35
C LYS A 356 -11.98 -13.31 9.06
N LEU A 357 -11.26 -12.82 8.07
CA LEU A 357 -11.02 -13.53 6.81
C LEU A 357 -10.24 -14.84 7.04
N ILE A 358 -9.19 -14.80 7.84
CA ILE A 358 -8.37 -16.00 8.15
C ILE A 358 -9.25 -17.08 8.82
N LYS A 359 -10.14 -16.70 9.76
CA LYS A 359 -11.04 -17.62 10.44
C LYS A 359 -12.11 -18.24 9.55
N LEU A 360 -12.40 -17.67 8.39
CA LEU A 360 -13.32 -18.28 7.43
C LEU A 360 -12.73 -19.50 6.73
N GLY A 361 -11.40 -19.66 6.74
CA GLY A 361 -10.73 -20.80 6.13
C GLY A 361 -10.72 -20.76 4.60
N ASP A 362 -10.46 -21.92 3.98
CA ASP A 362 -10.44 -22.12 2.51
C ASP A 362 -9.70 -21.04 1.72
N GLY A 363 -10.24 -20.66 0.55
CA GLY A 363 -9.66 -19.62 -0.31
C GLY A 363 -9.66 -18.22 0.33
N TRP A 364 -10.67 -17.91 1.15
CA TRP A 364 -10.77 -16.64 1.86
C TRP A 364 -9.71 -16.51 2.96
N GLY A 365 -9.47 -17.60 3.71
CA GLY A 365 -8.43 -17.65 4.71
C GLY A 365 -7.04 -17.44 4.14
N LYS A 366 -6.74 -18.04 2.97
CA LYS A 366 -5.45 -17.84 2.27
C LYS A 366 -5.26 -16.39 1.85
N LEU A 367 -6.31 -15.73 1.37
CA LEU A 367 -6.26 -14.31 1.02
C LEU A 367 -6.13 -13.44 2.28
N GLY A 368 -6.79 -13.85 3.38
CA GLY A 368 -6.60 -13.22 4.70
C GLY A 368 -5.14 -13.24 5.16
N ILE A 369 -4.43 -14.38 4.98
CA ILE A 369 -3.00 -14.49 5.29
C ILE A 369 -2.17 -13.57 4.36
N ALA A 370 -2.53 -13.45 3.08
CA ALA A 370 -1.86 -12.52 2.17
C ALA A 370 -2.04 -11.05 2.64
N PHE A 371 -3.24 -10.65 3.06
CA PHE A 371 -3.46 -9.33 3.66
C PHE A 371 -2.67 -9.13 4.95
N LEU A 372 -2.56 -10.17 5.81
CA LEU A 372 -1.72 -10.10 7.00
C LEU A 372 -0.25 -9.87 6.63
N ALA A 373 0.24 -10.55 5.61
CA ALA A 373 1.61 -10.38 5.12
C ALA A 373 1.85 -8.97 4.57
N ILE A 374 0.88 -8.39 3.83
CA ILE A 374 0.93 -6.99 3.38
C ILE A 374 1.04 -6.06 4.59
N PHE A 375 0.14 -6.23 5.56
CA PHE A 375 0.07 -5.35 6.72
C PHE A 375 1.32 -5.44 7.59
N ILE A 376 1.85 -6.65 7.85
CA ILE A 376 3.09 -6.84 8.61
C ILE A 376 4.28 -6.24 7.87
N GLY A 377 4.42 -6.49 6.56
CA GLY A 377 5.48 -5.87 5.75
C GLY A 377 5.41 -4.35 5.78
N PHE A 378 4.21 -3.79 5.61
CA PHE A 378 3.96 -2.35 5.69
C PHE A 378 4.28 -1.78 7.09
N ALA A 379 3.83 -2.43 8.16
CA ALA A 379 4.09 -1.97 9.54
C ALA A 379 5.58 -1.99 9.89
N VAL A 380 6.32 -3.00 9.41
CA VAL A 380 7.77 -3.11 9.65
C VAL A 380 8.55 -2.07 8.86
N ILE A 381 8.25 -1.83 7.57
CA ILE A 381 8.94 -0.79 6.80
C ILE A 381 8.65 0.60 7.38
N SER A 382 7.44 0.82 7.90
CA SER A 382 7.01 2.06 8.56
C SER A 382 7.79 2.42 9.82
N LEU A 383 8.54 1.49 10.42
CA LEU A 383 9.48 1.79 11.51
C LEU A 383 10.67 2.62 11.04
N THR A 384 11.06 2.45 9.78
CA THR A 384 12.29 3.04 9.21
C THR A 384 12.03 3.99 8.05
N GLU A 385 10.76 4.15 7.65
CA GLU A 385 10.34 5.04 6.58
C GLU A 385 9.03 5.75 6.93
N PHE A 386 8.88 6.97 6.42
CA PHE A 386 7.61 7.68 6.47
C PHE A 386 6.73 7.22 5.31
N THR A 387 6.08 6.07 5.51
CA THR A 387 5.07 5.54 4.60
C THR A 387 3.82 6.42 4.64
N LEU A 388 2.99 6.35 3.60
CA LEU A 388 1.81 7.22 3.37
C LEU A 388 2.14 8.71 3.10
N GLN A 389 3.42 9.04 2.93
CA GLN A 389 3.86 10.40 2.64
C GLN A 389 3.48 10.81 1.21
N THR A 390 3.76 9.94 0.24
CA THR A 390 3.59 10.30 -1.16
C THR A 390 2.22 9.92 -1.69
N PRO A 391 1.67 10.72 -2.60
CA PRO A 391 0.34 10.49 -3.15
C PRO A 391 0.16 9.14 -3.83
N LYS A 392 1.18 8.65 -4.53
CA LYS A 392 1.17 7.39 -5.26
C LYS A 392 1.21 6.17 -4.32
N GLU A 393 2.03 6.22 -3.28
CA GLU A 393 2.08 5.18 -2.25
C GLU A 393 0.76 5.10 -1.49
N LEU A 394 0.24 6.25 -1.05
CA LEU A 394 -1.05 6.37 -0.38
C LEU A 394 -2.19 5.83 -1.26
N GLN A 395 -2.17 6.13 -2.57
CA GLN A 395 -3.14 5.60 -3.53
C GLN A 395 -3.17 4.07 -3.50
N TYR A 396 -1.99 3.42 -3.54
CA TYR A 396 -1.92 1.96 -3.51
C TYR A 396 -2.34 1.36 -2.17
N PHE A 397 -1.97 2.00 -1.06
CA PHE A 397 -2.46 1.60 0.25
C PHE A 397 -4.00 1.62 0.31
N MET A 398 -4.63 2.67 -0.20
CA MET A 398 -6.09 2.79 -0.25
C MET A 398 -6.75 1.78 -1.19
N LEU A 399 -6.15 1.49 -2.35
CA LEU A 399 -6.66 0.46 -3.26
C LEU A 399 -6.61 -0.94 -2.62
N VAL A 400 -5.51 -1.28 -1.93
CA VAL A 400 -5.36 -2.54 -1.17
C VAL A 400 -6.38 -2.62 -0.03
N LEU A 401 -6.62 -1.51 0.67
CA LEU A 401 -7.64 -1.43 1.71
C LEU A 401 -9.05 -1.69 1.13
N GLY A 402 -9.37 -1.10 -0.01
CA GLY A 402 -10.62 -1.37 -0.72
C GLY A 402 -10.76 -2.83 -1.16
N MET A 403 -9.66 -3.47 -1.55
CA MET A 403 -9.61 -4.89 -1.88
C MET A 403 -9.88 -5.77 -0.65
N LEU A 404 -9.35 -5.41 0.53
CA LEU A 404 -9.64 -6.09 1.80
C LEU A 404 -11.14 -6.00 2.14
N GLU A 405 -11.73 -4.80 2.07
CA GLU A 405 -13.15 -4.58 2.34
C GLU A 405 -14.06 -5.33 1.36
N ALA A 406 -13.75 -5.32 0.05
CA ALA A 406 -14.46 -6.09 -0.96
C ALA A 406 -14.41 -7.59 -0.69
N THR A 407 -13.22 -8.10 -0.35
CA THR A 407 -12.99 -9.51 -0.03
C THR A 407 -13.80 -9.94 1.18
N LYS A 408 -13.75 -9.18 2.27
CA LYS A 408 -14.51 -9.46 3.49
C LYS A 408 -16.02 -9.50 3.22
N ARG A 409 -16.55 -8.55 2.45
CA ARG A 409 -17.96 -8.52 2.09
C ARG A 409 -18.36 -9.78 1.33
N MET A 410 -17.65 -10.12 0.26
CA MET A 410 -17.92 -11.32 -0.55
C MET A 410 -17.84 -12.60 0.29
N ALA A 411 -16.87 -12.68 1.19
CA ALA A 411 -16.71 -13.85 2.07
C ALA A 411 -17.87 -14.03 3.05
N ILE A 412 -18.42 -12.92 3.59
CA ILE A 412 -19.57 -12.94 4.49
C ILE A 412 -20.85 -13.29 3.72
N GLU A 413 -21.08 -12.70 2.54
CA GLU A 413 -22.23 -12.98 1.69
C GLU A 413 -22.27 -14.45 1.29
N ASN A 414 -21.16 -15.02 0.85
CA ASN A 414 -21.05 -16.43 0.46
C ASN A 414 -21.36 -17.38 1.65
N LYS A 415 -20.85 -17.08 2.85
CA LYS A 415 -21.16 -17.87 4.05
C LYS A 415 -22.65 -17.83 4.41
N THR A 416 -23.29 -16.69 4.18
CA THR A 416 -24.72 -16.50 4.49
C THR A 416 -25.61 -17.29 3.51
N GLU A 417 -25.28 -17.28 2.21
CA GLU A 417 -25.97 -18.06 1.19
C GLU A 417 -25.85 -19.57 1.46
N TYR A 418 -24.63 -20.05 1.67
CA TYR A 418 -24.39 -21.45 2.01
C TYR A 418 -25.13 -21.90 3.28
N GLY A 419 -25.23 -21.03 4.28
CA GLY A 419 -25.98 -21.28 5.51
C GLY A 419 -27.49 -21.39 5.27
N LYS A 420 -28.04 -20.63 4.32
CA LYS A 420 -29.47 -20.71 3.93
C LYS A 420 -29.76 -22.00 3.16
N GLU A 421 -28.98 -22.30 2.13
CA GLU A 421 -29.11 -23.54 1.34
C GLU A 421 -29.03 -24.78 2.23
N ARG A 422 -28.09 -24.83 3.18
CA ARG A 422 -27.98 -25.95 4.12
C ARG A 422 -29.19 -26.09 5.01
N LYS A 423 -29.79 -24.98 5.46
CA LYS A 423 -31.03 -25.02 6.25
C LYS A 423 -32.25 -25.49 5.45
N GLU A 424 -32.32 -25.11 4.17
CA GLU A 424 -33.39 -25.58 3.28
C GLU A 424 -33.26 -27.06 2.98
N LEU A 425 -32.06 -27.56 2.67
CA LEU A 425 -31.79 -28.98 2.48
C LEU A 425 -32.08 -29.82 3.74
N LEU A 426 -31.86 -29.29 4.94
CA LEU A 426 -32.18 -29.98 6.19
C LEU A 426 -33.70 -30.02 6.43
N LYS A 427 -34.45 -28.99 6.03
CA LYS A 427 -35.92 -28.97 6.10
C LYS A 427 -36.55 -29.96 5.13
N GLU A 428 -35.99 -30.13 3.93
CA GLU A 428 -36.45 -31.14 2.96
C GLU A 428 -36.19 -32.59 3.40
N LYS A 429 -35.15 -32.81 4.19
CA LYS A 429 -34.78 -34.14 4.70
C LYS A 429 -35.47 -34.54 6.01
N THR A 430 -36.18 -33.63 6.68
CA THR A 430 -37.02 -33.99 7.83
C THR A 430 -38.32 -34.61 7.32
N PRO A 431 -38.64 -35.88 7.61
CA PRO A 431 -39.89 -36.49 7.18
C PRO A 431 -41.06 -35.68 7.81
N LYS A 432 -42.05 -35.35 6.97
CA LYS A 432 -43.32 -34.84 7.51
C LYS A 432 -43.84 -35.90 8.49
N GLU A 433 -43.97 -35.54 9.78
CA GLU A 433 -44.58 -36.40 10.76
C GLU A 433 -45.93 -36.92 10.23
N TYR A 434 -46.05 -38.23 10.18
CA TYR A 434 -47.30 -38.91 9.92
C TYR A 434 -48.26 -38.54 11.02
N THR A 435 -49.27 -37.76 10.74
CA THR A 435 -50.42 -37.60 11.61
C THR A 435 -51.24 -38.87 11.50
N PRO A 436 -51.35 -39.70 12.56
CA PRO A 436 -52.28 -40.84 12.55
C PRO A 436 -53.73 -40.29 12.60
N VAL A 437 -54.54 -40.78 11.68
CA VAL A 437 -56.02 -40.59 11.64
C VAL A 437 -56.67 -41.42 12.73
#